data_c25aa66a5e901ce6c08cfbbe28e8ea20
#
_entry.id   c25aa66a5e901ce6c08cfbbe28e8ea20
#
_cell.length_a   1.000
_cell.length_b   1.000
_cell.length_c   1.000
_cell.angle_alpha   90.00
_cell.angle_beta   90.00
_cell.angle_gamma   90.00
#
_symmetry.space_group_name_H-M   'P 1'
#
loop_
_entity.id
_entity.type
_entity.pdbx_description
1 polymer ?
#
loop_
_entity_poly.entity_id
_entity_poly.type
_entity_poly.pdbx_seq_one_letter_code
_entity_poly.pdbx_strand_id
1 'polypeptide(L)'
;MTVQTSGTGFVDLTTEVAKFVRDAGAREGAVTLFIRHTSASLTIQENADPSVLADLTTALDALAPENAGWTHDTEGPDDMPAHVKTMLTAASLQVPVQNGELTLGTWQAIYLIEHRSRPHRREIVLQFIGDTQ
;
A
#
# COMPACT_ATOMS: atom_id res chain seq x y z
N MET A 1 -2.45 -12.29 1.66
CA MET A 1 -3.41 -11.41 2.38
C MET A 1 -4.34 -10.75 1.38
N THR A 2 -5.62 -10.77 1.69
CA THR A 2 -6.65 -10.15 0.84
C THR A 2 -7.23 -8.95 1.57
N VAL A 3 -7.38 -7.83 0.85
CA VAL A 3 -7.92 -6.59 1.40
C VAL A 3 -9.12 -6.15 0.56
N GLN A 4 -10.27 -5.97 1.19
CA GLN A 4 -11.45 -5.39 0.55
C GLN A 4 -11.36 -3.88 0.68
N THR A 5 -11.47 -3.18 -0.46
CA THR A 5 -11.49 -1.71 -0.48
C THR A 5 -12.91 -1.22 -0.78
N SER A 6 -13.20 0.00 -0.40
CA SER A 6 -14.52 0.61 -0.61
C SER A 6 -14.48 1.81 -1.56
N GLY A 7 -13.35 2.06 -2.21
CA GLY A 7 -13.11 3.19 -3.08
C GLY A 7 -11.74 3.77 -2.82
N THR A 8 -11.44 4.91 -3.40
CA THR A 8 -10.13 5.56 -3.24
C THR A 8 -9.82 5.85 -1.77
N GLY A 9 -8.58 5.63 -1.39
CA GLY A 9 -8.13 5.91 -0.03
C GLY A 9 -6.99 5.01 0.43
N PHE A 10 -6.62 5.20 1.67
CA PHE A 10 -5.53 4.48 2.33
C PHE A 10 -6.11 3.47 3.30
N VAL A 11 -5.61 2.24 3.25
CA VAL A 11 -5.97 1.17 4.18
C VAL A 11 -4.73 0.81 4.97
N ASP A 12 -4.78 0.96 6.29
CA ASP A 12 -3.65 0.62 7.18
C ASP A 12 -3.51 -0.89 7.28
N LEU A 13 -2.34 -1.41 6.92
CA LEU A 13 -2.01 -2.84 6.93
C LEU A 13 -1.09 -3.22 8.08
N THR A 14 -0.69 -2.28 8.91
CA THR A 14 0.40 -2.50 9.88
C THR A 14 0.11 -3.63 10.85
N THR A 15 -1.11 -3.69 11.38
CA THR A 15 -1.50 -4.73 12.34
C THR A 15 -1.46 -6.12 11.72
N GLU A 16 -1.94 -6.27 10.50
CA GLU A 16 -1.96 -7.56 9.79
C GLU A 16 -0.54 -8.01 9.44
N VAL A 17 0.32 -7.09 9.05
CA VAL A 17 1.73 -7.41 8.75
C VAL A 17 2.47 -7.80 10.04
N ALA A 18 2.24 -7.08 11.12
CA ALA A 18 2.83 -7.43 12.42
C ALA A 18 2.38 -8.80 12.90
N LYS A 19 1.10 -9.13 12.69
CA LYS A 19 0.56 -10.46 13.02
C LYS A 19 1.22 -11.54 12.17
N PHE A 20 1.40 -11.32 10.86
CA PHE A 20 2.09 -12.26 9.98
C PHE A 20 3.50 -12.54 10.47
N VAL A 21 4.25 -11.53 10.82
CA VAL A 21 5.62 -11.64 11.33
C VAL A 21 5.64 -12.47 12.62
N ARG A 22 4.73 -12.19 13.53
CA ARG A 22 4.61 -12.92 14.80
C ARG A 22 4.23 -14.38 14.59
N ASP A 23 3.22 -14.63 13.74
CA ASP A 23 2.75 -16.00 13.49
C ASP A 23 3.79 -16.84 12.74
N ALA A 24 4.68 -16.22 11.97
CA ALA A 24 5.79 -16.88 11.30
C ALA A 24 6.95 -17.20 12.25
N GLY A 25 6.90 -16.76 13.49
CA GLY A 25 8.01 -16.92 14.43
C GLY A 25 9.25 -16.14 14.01
N ALA A 26 9.09 -15.07 13.25
CA ALA A 26 10.19 -14.27 12.72
C ALA A 26 11.01 -13.64 13.85
N ARG A 27 12.33 -13.63 13.70
CA ARG A 27 13.26 -13.04 14.67
C ARG A 27 14.07 -11.92 14.03
N GLU A 28 14.97 -12.26 13.13
CA GLU A 28 15.86 -11.32 12.45
C GLU A 28 15.73 -11.54 10.94
N GLY A 29 15.47 -10.50 10.20
CA GLY A 29 15.36 -10.59 8.75
C GLY A 29 14.56 -9.45 8.16
N ALA A 30 13.74 -9.75 7.16
CA ALA A 30 12.91 -8.75 6.50
C ALA A 30 11.61 -9.36 6.02
N VAL A 31 10.54 -8.60 6.15
CA VAL A 31 9.26 -8.91 5.52
C VAL A 31 9.12 -8.10 4.24
N THR A 32 8.72 -8.78 3.17
CA THR A 32 8.42 -8.16 1.88
C THR A 32 6.92 -8.17 1.66
N LEU A 33 6.39 -7.04 1.22
CA LEU A 33 5.01 -6.93 0.75
C LEU A 33 5.05 -6.69 -0.75
N PHE A 34 4.20 -7.40 -1.50
CA PHE A 34 4.07 -7.20 -2.94
C PHE A 34 2.60 -7.18 -3.31
N ILE A 35 2.13 -6.06 -3.92
CA ILE A 35 0.75 -5.96 -4.38
C ILE A 35 0.64 -6.44 -5.82
N ARG A 36 -0.33 -7.31 -6.09
CA ARG A 36 -0.51 -7.98 -7.38
C ARG A 36 -1.50 -7.24 -8.28
N HIS A 37 -1.40 -5.92 -8.35
CA HIS A 37 -2.33 -5.06 -9.09
C HIS A 37 -1.62 -3.86 -9.70
N THR A 38 -2.23 -3.28 -10.73
CA THR A 38 -1.73 -2.11 -11.43
C THR A 38 -2.58 -0.86 -11.20
N SER A 39 -3.58 -0.94 -10.32
CA SER A 39 -4.45 0.20 -9.98
C SER A 39 -4.61 0.40 -8.47
N ALA A 40 -3.77 -0.25 -7.70
CA ALA A 40 -3.58 -0.04 -6.27
C ALA A 40 -2.11 -0.22 -5.96
N SER A 41 -1.62 0.37 -4.88
CA SER A 41 -0.20 0.37 -4.55
C SER A 41 0.05 0.35 -3.06
N LEU A 42 1.32 0.41 -2.67
CA LEU A 42 1.76 0.36 -1.28
C LEU A 42 2.58 1.60 -0.96
N THR A 43 2.55 2.01 0.31
CA THR A 43 3.43 3.05 0.82
C THR A 43 3.63 2.89 2.32
N ILE A 44 4.70 3.49 2.83
CA ILE A 44 4.90 3.71 4.26
C ILE A 44 4.80 5.21 4.48
N GLN A 45 3.89 5.62 5.36
CA GLN A 45 3.59 7.04 5.53
C GLN A 45 3.12 7.31 6.96
N GLU A 46 2.95 8.57 7.30
CA GLU A 46 2.57 9.02 8.63
C GLU A 46 1.19 8.49 9.05
N ASN A 47 1.10 8.06 10.29
CA ASN A 47 -0.10 7.46 10.87
C ASN A 47 -0.81 8.33 11.92
N ALA A 48 -0.30 9.52 12.21
CA ALA A 48 -0.80 10.32 13.33
C ALA A 48 -1.81 11.39 12.90
N ASP A 49 -1.48 12.17 11.89
CA ASP A 49 -2.31 13.29 11.42
C ASP A 49 -3.05 12.90 10.13
N PRO A 50 -4.39 12.72 10.17
CA PRO A 50 -5.15 12.35 8.98
C PRO A 50 -5.03 13.34 7.83
N SER A 51 -4.67 14.59 8.10
CA SER A 51 -4.50 15.61 7.05
C SER A 51 -3.34 15.29 6.11
N VAL A 52 -2.34 14.55 6.57
CA VAL A 52 -1.23 14.10 5.71
C VAL A 52 -1.75 13.22 4.59
N LEU A 53 -2.56 12.22 4.90
CA LEU A 53 -3.13 11.32 3.88
C LEU A 53 -4.09 12.06 2.95
N ALA A 54 -4.87 13.00 3.47
CA ALA A 54 -5.77 13.83 2.67
C ALA A 54 -4.98 14.69 1.68
N ASP A 55 -3.89 15.31 2.12
CA ASP A 55 -3.03 16.13 1.26
C ASP A 55 -2.29 15.29 0.22
N LEU A 56 -1.88 14.07 0.57
CA LEU A 56 -1.26 13.15 -0.38
C LEU A 56 -2.26 12.73 -1.46
N THR A 57 -3.51 12.50 -1.10
CA THR A 57 -4.57 12.22 -2.07
C THR A 57 -4.74 13.39 -3.04
N THR A 58 -4.80 14.60 -2.52
CA THR A 58 -4.89 15.82 -3.34
C THR A 58 -3.70 15.94 -4.28
N ALA A 59 -2.49 15.70 -3.79
CA ALA A 59 -1.27 15.77 -4.60
C ALA A 59 -1.29 14.74 -5.73
N LEU A 60 -1.68 13.49 -5.44
CA LEU A 60 -1.75 12.44 -6.44
C LEU A 60 -2.81 12.76 -7.50
N ASP A 61 -3.95 13.30 -7.11
CA ASP A 61 -5.01 13.71 -8.06
C ASP A 61 -4.52 14.85 -8.97
N ALA A 62 -3.73 15.76 -8.46
CA ALA A 62 -3.15 16.84 -9.26
C ALA A 62 -2.10 16.33 -10.25
N LEU A 63 -1.30 15.32 -9.85
CA LEU A 63 -0.27 14.73 -10.70
C LEU A 63 -0.85 13.79 -11.77
N ALA A 64 -1.99 13.18 -11.50
CA ALA A 64 -2.64 12.23 -12.40
C ALA A 64 -4.15 12.53 -12.48
N PRO A 65 -4.55 13.63 -13.15
CA PRO A 65 -5.95 14.01 -13.24
C PRO A 65 -6.71 13.13 -14.24
N GLU A 66 -8.03 13.02 -14.04
CA GLU A 66 -8.88 12.22 -14.93
C GLU A 66 -9.02 12.82 -16.33
N ASN A 67 -8.94 14.14 -16.45
CA ASN A 67 -9.22 14.88 -17.67
C ASN A 67 -7.98 15.25 -18.49
N ALA A 68 -6.91 14.47 -18.40
CA ALA A 68 -5.65 14.78 -19.09
C ALA A 68 -5.58 14.28 -20.54
N GLY A 69 -6.68 13.77 -21.10
CA GLY A 69 -6.71 13.29 -22.48
C GLY A 69 -6.01 11.95 -22.69
N TRP A 70 -6.12 11.05 -21.73
CA TRP A 70 -5.50 9.72 -21.79
C TRP A 70 -6.05 8.90 -22.96
N THR A 71 -5.15 8.13 -23.62
CA THR A 71 -5.56 7.20 -24.67
C THR A 71 -6.30 5.98 -24.11
N HIS A 72 -5.85 5.48 -22.95
CA HIS A 72 -6.48 4.37 -22.26
C HIS A 72 -7.69 4.90 -21.47
N ASP A 73 -8.88 4.76 -22.04
CA ASP A 73 -10.08 5.38 -21.48
C ASP A 73 -11.33 4.48 -21.45
N THR A 74 -11.18 3.17 -21.76
CA THR A 74 -12.32 2.26 -21.87
C THR A 74 -12.75 1.61 -20.55
N GLU A 75 -11.98 1.75 -19.49
CA GLU A 75 -12.25 1.11 -18.19
C GLU A 75 -12.65 2.12 -17.11
N GLY A 76 -13.15 3.28 -17.53
CA GLY A 76 -13.58 4.35 -16.64
C GLY A 76 -12.54 5.47 -16.56
N PRO A 77 -12.99 6.69 -16.14
CA PRO A 77 -12.11 7.87 -16.12
C PRO A 77 -11.01 7.81 -15.07
N ASP A 78 -11.15 6.95 -14.06
CA ASP A 78 -10.19 6.81 -12.97
C ASP A 78 -9.11 5.76 -13.24
N ASP A 79 -9.22 4.98 -14.33
CA ASP A 79 -8.31 3.85 -14.52
C ASP A 79 -6.90 4.28 -14.96
N MET A 80 -6.77 5.11 -15.99
CA MET A 80 -5.43 5.56 -16.38
C MET A 80 -4.75 6.42 -15.30
N PRO A 81 -5.45 7.34 -14.63
CA PRO A 81 -4.90 7.99 -13.45
C PRO A 81 -4.41 7.01 -12.38
N ALA A 82 -5.17 5.93 -12.14
CA ALA A 82 -4.74 4.90 -11.19
C ALA A 82 -3.41 4.26 -11.61
N HIS A 83 -3.23 3.94 -12.89
CA HIS A 83 -1.95 3.40 -13.39
C HIS A 83 -0.79 4.38 -13.18
N VAL A 84 -1.00 5.66 -13.41
CA VAL A 84 0.02 6.68 -13.16
C VAL A 84 0.36 6.73 -11.67
N LYS A 85 -0.63 6.72 -10.81
CA LYS A 85 -0.44 6.77 -9.36
C LYS A 85 0.36 5.56 -8.85
N THR A 86 0.14 4.36 -9.42
CA THR A 86 0.94 3.20 -9.04
C THR A 86 2.40 3.33 -9.45
N MET A 87 2.71 4.04 -10.54
CA MET A 87 4.09 4.31 -10.92
C MET A 87 4.78 5.33 -10.01
N LEU A 88 4.01 6.21 -9.38
CA LEU A 88 4.52 7.24 -8.47
C LEU A 88 4.68 6.74 -7.02
N THR A 89 4.12 5.60 -6.72
CA THR A 89 4.16 5.00 -5.38
C THR A 89 4.93 3.67 -5.45
N ALA A 90 4.53 2.64 -4.72
CA ALA A 90 5.30 1.40 -4.70
C ALA A 90 4.43 0.17 -4.95
N ALA A 91 4.96 -0.79 -5.72
CA ALA A 91 4.35 -2.12 -5.87
C ALA A 91 4.86 -3.09 -4.79
N SER A 92 6.01 -2.81 -4.21
CA SER A 92 6.59 -3.64 -3.16
C SER A 92 7.24 -2.78 -2.09
N LEU A 93 7.26 -3.31 -0.88
CA LEU A 93 7.93 -2.71 0.28
C LEU A 93 8.71 -3.80 0.99
N GLN A 94 9.82 -3.40 1.60
CA GLN A 94 10.56 -4.27 2.49
C GLN A 94 10.76 -3.58 3.83
N VAL A 95 10.41 -4.27 4.91
CA VAL A 95 10.58 -3.75 6.27
C VAL A 95 11.47 -4.70 7.05
N PRO A 96 12.59 -4.23 7.60
CA PRO A 96 13.41 -5.07 8.47
C PRO A 96 12.64 -5.53 9.70
N VAL A 97 12.94 -6.74 10.13
CA VAL A 97 12.41 -7.33 11.36
C VAL A 97 13.59 -7.56 12.30
N GLN A 98 13.49 -7.04 13.51
CA GLN A 98 14.51 -7.21 14.55
C GLN A 98 13.84 -7.60 15.85
N ASN A 99 14.37 -8.60 16.53
CA ASN A 99 13.81 -9.12 17.78
C ASN A 99 12.32 -9.49 17.65
N GLY A 100 11.93 -10.00 16.50
CA GLY A 100 10.57 -10.42 16.24
C GLY A 100 9.58 -9.29 15.91
N GLU A 101 10.05 -8.07 15.72
CA GLU A 101 9.20 -6.90 15.52
C GLU A 101 9.57 -6.13 14.25
N LEU A 102 8.58 -5.51 13.63
CA LEU A 102 8.80 -4.56 12.55
C LEU A 102 9.57 -3.35 13.07
N THR A 103 10.55 -2.88 12.30
CA THR A 103 11.40 -1.74 12.69
C THR A 103 10.81 -0.39 12.30
N LEU A 104 9.51 -0.31 12.10
CA LEU A 104 8.85 0.96 11.78
C LEU A 104 9.10 2.02 12.85
N GLY A 105 9.30 3.25 12.43
CA GLY A 105 9.32 4.38 13.33
C GLY A 105 7.94 4.63 13.96
N THR A 106 7.90 5.41 15.01
CA THR A 106 6.68 5.71 15.77
C THR A 106 5.55 6.25 14.89
N TRP A 107 5.90 7.05 13.90
CA TRP A 107 4.94 7.73 13.04
C TRP A 107 4.74 7.04 11.69
N GLN A 108 5.32 5.84 11.49
CA GLN A 108 5.20 5.11 10.25
C GLN A 108 4.12 4.03 10.34
N ALA A 109 3.31 3.94 9.31
CA ALA A 109 2.42 2.81 9.09
C ALA A 109 2.52 2.33 7.65
N ILE A 110 2.19 1.07 7.42
CA ILE A 110 2.14 0.46 6.11
C ILE A 110 0.73 0.60 5.57
N TYR A 111 0.61 1.17 4.37
CA TYR A 111 -0.69 1.40 3.73
C TYR A 111 -0.81 0.75 2.38
N LEU A 112 -1.99 0.22 2.09
CA LEU A 112 -2.47 0.00 0.73
C LEU A 112 -3.14 1.29 0.28
N ILE A 113 -2.83 1.75 -0.94
CA ILE A 113 -3.50 2.89 -1.55
C ILE A 113 -4.41 2.36 -2.65
N GLU A 114 -5.72 2.53 -2.50
CA GLU A 114 -6.68 2.20 -3.54
C GLU A 114 -6.87 3.43 -4.43
N HIS A 115 -6.60 3.26 -5.73
CA HIS A 115 -6.70 4.37 -6.69
C HIS A 115 -7.98 4.34 -7.53
N ARG A 116 -8.80 3.29 -7.39
CA ARG A 116 -10.08 3.18 -8.09
C ARG A 116 -11.23 3.67 -7.21
N SER A 117 -12.24 4.24 -7.83
CA SER A 117 -13.41 4.76 -7.11
C SER A 117 -14.40 3.68 -6.67
N ARG A 118 -14.32 2.48 -7.27
CA ARG A 118 -15.20 1.35 -6.93
C ARG A 118 -14.53 0.43 -5.91
N PRO A 119 -15.34 -0.34 -5.15
CA PRO A 119 -14.80 -1.39 -4.29
C PRO A 119 -14.04 -2.44 -5.10
N HIS A 120 -12.92 -2.92 -4.54
CA HIS A 120 -12.10 -3.97 -5.13
C HIS A 120 -11.63 -4.94 -4.07
N ARG A 121 -11.29 -6.14 -4.53
CA ARG A 121 -10.59 -7.12 -3.72
C ARG A 121 -9.13 -7.12 -4.14
N ARG A 122 -8.25 -6.67 -3.25
CA ARG A 122 -6.82 -6.55 -3.52
C ARG A 122 -6.04 -7.68 -2.86
N GLU A 123 -5.06 -8.22 -3.57
CA GLU A 123 -4.20 -9.28 -3.07
C GLU A 123 -2.79 -8.76 -2.84
N ILE A 124 -2.26 -9.04 -1.66
CA ILE A 124 -0.91 -8.67 -1.26
C ILE A 124 -0.20 -9.94 -0.81
N VAL A 125 0.96 -10.19 -1.41
CA VAL A 125 1.85 -11.28 -0.97
C VAL A 125 2.70 -10.76 0.16
N LEU A 126 2.71 -11.50 1.28
CA LEU A 126 3.62 -11.26 2.40
C LEU A 126 4.63 -12.41 2.43
N GLN A 127 5.91 -12.07 2.52
CA GLN A 127 6.97 -13.06 2.59
C GLN A 127 8.01 -12.62 3.62
N PHE A 128 8.39 -13.52 4.51
CA PHE A 128 9.48 -13.26 5.44
C PHE A 128 10.70 -14.10 5.04
N ILE A 129 11.86 -13.44 5.01
CA ILE A 129 13.15 -14.09 4.80
C ILE A 129 14.04 -13.72 5.97
N GLY A 130 14.52 -14.72 6.67
CA GLY A 130 15.38 -14.52 7.84
C GLY A 130 15.27 -15.67 8.82
N ASP A 131 15.71 -15.39 10.06
CA ASP A 131 15.73 -16.38 11.13
C ASP A 131 14.38 -16.48 11.82
N THR A 132 13.96 -17.70 12.14
CA THR A 132 12.73 -17.98 12.88
C THR A 132 13.04 -18.79 14.14
N GLN A 133 12.05 -18.79 15.03
CA GLN A 133 12.12 -19.67 16.21
C GLN A 133 11.70 -21.09 15.86
#